data_174e1f898ac93a041d4194bd937d66a2
#
_entry.id   174e1f898ac93a041d4194bd937d66a2
#
_cell.length_a   1.000
_cell.length_b   1.000
_cell.length_c   1.000
_cell.angle_alpha   90.00
_cell.angle_beta   90.00
_cell.angle_gamma   90.00
#
_symmetry.space_group_name_H-M   'P 1'
#
loop_
_entity.id
_entity.type
_entity.pdbx_description
1 polymer ?
#
loop_
_entity_poly.entity_id
_entity_poly.type
_entity_poly.pdbx_seq_one_letter_code
_entity_poly.pdbx_strand_id
1 'polypeptide(L)'
;MDITHITSLLGGIALFLYGMSIMGAGLEKLAGGKMQGILQKLTSSTIKGVIFGTLITGVIQSSAGTVVICVGLVNSGIMTLTQSVGVIMGANIGTTVTGQLIRMADISGDSLILTLIQPKTFAPVVAFIGCIFYVFIRNAKKKNIGQIMLGFGILFTGMSLMDTGVSPLRESAAFQELFVTMTNPILGVLVGVVVTVIIQSSSASVGILQALSSTGLVTFSSAIPIVLGAHIGTAFTPLLTIGGSSKDGKRAALIHLYFNIIVSVILLALVYALQFTIGIPMWGDVMNKSSIANIHTMTSVIAMLFFLPCSGVLSKLAMMTVPNSAEEAQELSMPVLDERLFKSPAVALQQAKNAVVKMSRRAARNVGLATPLLLKMDEDVVSAIDVRENLIDRMEVDISNYLIKLADQELGDAESHEVTELLNFVTECERIGDYAVNIKEKAQELTDKEVTFSEKAQQELKLLDNALEKILTLTTDAFEFDDARTASQVEPLEQVIDILVERLRAQHIKRLKDGVCSIDTGVVYLDVLNNVERISDHCSNIAARLVGMEAGEDYDSHTLKNMMHHNPTKEYMLNYEQCRKDYLIPLEQLEA
;
A
#
# COMPACT_ATOMS: atom_id res chain seq x y z
N MET A 1 -11.12 -41.77 20.76
CA MET A 1 -11.28 -41.45 19.33
C MET A 1 -10.71 -42.56 18.48
N ASP A 2 -11.48 -43.03 17.52
CA ASP A 2 -10.98 -43.97 16.50
C ASP A 2 -10.19 -43.16 15.43
N ILE A 3 -9.30 -43.84 14.70
CA ILE A 3 -8.44 -43.21 13.68
C ILE A 3 -9.26 -42.50 12.59
N THR A 4 -10.46 -43.00 12.29
CA THR A 4 -11.41 -42.41 11.34
C THR A 4 -11.92 -41.01 11.79
N HIS A 5 -12.12 -40.81 13.08
CA HIS A 5 -12.54 -39.50 13.62
C HIS A 5 -11.40 -38.51 13.62
N ILE A 6 -10.16 -38.97 13.89
CA ILE A 6 -8.97 -38.12 13.82
C ILE A 6 -8.73 -37.65 12.38
N THR A 7 -8.80 -38.58 11.42
CA THR A 7 -8.63 -38.25 10.00
C THR A 7 -9.75 -37.36 9.47
N SER A 8 -11.00 -37.56 9.93
CA SER A 8 -12.13 -36.70 9.60
C SER A 8 -11.94 -35.29 10.15
N LEU A 9 -11.44 -35.16 11.38
CA LEU A 9 -11.15 -33.86 11.99
C LEU A 9 -10.03 -33.11 11.22
N LEU A 10 -8.91 -33.78 10.97
CA LEU A 10 -7.78 -33.19 10.24
C LEU A 10 -8.15 -32.85 8.79
N GLY A 11 -8.85 -33.74 8.09
CA GLY A 11 -9.37 -33.51 6.75
C GLY A 11 -10.40 -32.37 6.73
N GLY A 12 -11.26 -32.32 7.75
CA GLY A 12 -12.24 -31.26 7.94
C GLY A 12 -11.58 -29.87 8.12
N ILE A 13 -10.56 -29.79 8.98
CA ILE A 13 -9.77 -28.55 9.17
C ILE A 13 -9.09 -28.14 7.86
N ALA A 14 -8.46 -29.09 7.17
CA ALA A 14 -7.78 -28.80 5.89
C ALA A 14 -8.75 -28.25 4.84
N LEU A 15 -9.92 -28.90 4.64
CA LEU A 15 -10.94 -28.43 3.70
C LEU A 15 -11.55 -27.09 4.13
N PHE A 16 -11.79 -26.90 5.42
CA PHE A 16 -12.32 -25.65 5.95
C PHE A 16 -11.36 -24.48 5.65
N LEU A 17 -10.06 -24.63 5.96
CA LEU A 17 -9.04 -23.63 5.71
C LEU A 17 -8.87 -23.37 4.20
N TYR A 18 -8.85 -24.40 3.40
CA TYR A 18 -8.71 -24.30 1.95
C TYR A 18 -9.92 -23.65 1.29
N GLY A 19 -11.14 -24.03 1.72
CA GLY A 19 -12.38 -23.41 1.25
C GLY A 19 -12.45 -21.91 1.57
N MET A 20 -12.03 -21.53 2.78
CA MET A 20 -11.94 -20.15 3.21
C MET A 20 -10.91 -19.37 2.37
N SER A 21 -9.75 -19.95 2.10
CA SER A 21 -8.69 -19.33 1.28
C SER A 21 -9.14 -19.12 -0.17
N ILE A 22 -9.75 -20.14 -0.80
CA ILE A 22 -10.28 -20.04 -2.18
C ILE A 22 -11.40 -19.00 -2.28
N MET A 23 -12.32 -19.00 -1.32
CA MET A 23 -13.43 -18.04 -1.29
C MET A 23 -12.90 -16.61 -1.15
N GLY A 24 -11.95 -16.40 -0.24
CA GLY A 24 -11.29 -15.09 -0.03
C GLY A 24 -10.59 -14.59 -1.29
N ALA A 25 -9.77 -15.43 -1.93
CA ALA A 25 -9.07 -15.08 -3.16
C ALA A 25 -10.03 -14.75 -4.33
N GLY A 26 -11.17 -15.45 -4.43
CA GLY A 26 -12.20 -15.14 -5.43
C GLY A 26 -12.87 -13.79 -5.18
N LEU A 27 -13.16 -13.47 -3.91
CA LEU A 27 -13.74 -12.19 -3.48
C LEU A 27 -12.75 -11.04 -3.74
N GLU A 28 -11.48 -11.22 -3.42
CA GLU A 28 -10.40 -10.26 -3.65
C GLU A 28 -10.25 -9.92 -5.15
N LYS A 29 -10.16 -10.94 -6.01
CA LYS A 29 -10.11 -10.75 -7.48
C LYS A 29 -11.36 -10.04 -8.02
N LEU A 30 -12.54 -10.27 -7.44
CA LEU A 30 -13.77 -9.60 -7.87
C LEU A 30 -13.83 -8.14 -7.43
N ALA A 31 -13.23 -7.80 -6.29
CA ALA A 31 -13.20 -6.44 -5.72
C ALA A 31 -12.08 -5.56 -6.28
N GLY A 32 -10.99 -6.16 -6.81
CA GLY A 32 -9.68 -5.53 -7.03
C GLY A 32 -9.66 -4.18 -7.75
N GLY A 33 -10.33 -4.03 -8.89
CA GLY A 33 -10.23 -2.79 -9.68
C GLY A 33 -10.94 -1.55 -9.10
N LYS A 34 -11.79 -1.70 -8.08
CA LYS A 34 -12.53 -0.57 -7.46
C LYS A 34 -11.94 -0.11 -6.13
N MET A 35 -10.98 -0.85 -5.61
CA MET A 35 -10.46 -0.67 -4.26
C MET A 35 -9.63 0.62 -4.12
N GLN A 36 -8.88 0.99 -5.15
CA GLN A 36 -7.98 2.14 -5.15
C GLN A 36 -8.72 3.49 -5.08
N GLY A 37 -9.75 3.69 -5.91
CA GLY A 37 -10.56 4.91 -5.87
C GLY A 37 -11.44 5.05 -4.62
N ILE A 38 -11.73 3.93 -3.95
CA ILE A 38 -12.47 3.90 -2.68
C ILE A 38 -11.52 4.24 -1.51
N LEU A 39 -10.27 3.83 -1.59
CA LEU A 39 -9.25 3.96 -0.55
C LEU A 39 -8.95 5.43 -0.22
N GLN A 40 -8.68 6.27 -1.21
CA GLN A 40 -8.39 7.69 -1.03
C GLN A 40 -9.57 8.48 -0.45
N LYS A 41 -10.80 8.15 -0.83
CA LYS A 41 -12.02 8.85 -0.38
C LYS A 41 -12.49 8.41 1.01
N LEU A 42 -12.28 7.15 1.39
CA LEU A 42 -12.81 6.57 2.63
C LEU A 42 -11.86 6.63 3.83
N THR A 43 -10.58 6.95 3.64
CA THR A 43 -9.62 7.05 4.75
C THR A 43 -9.54 8.43 5.38
N SER A 44 -10.30 9.41 4.91
CA SER A 44 -10.26 10.81 5.40
C SER A 44 -10.69 11.02 6.86
N SER A 45 -11.27 10.03 7.53
CA SER A 45 -11.60 10.05 8.95
C SER A 45 -11.58 8.66 9.58
N THR A 46 -11.35 8.56 10.89
CA THR A 46 -11.30 7.29 11.63
C THR A 46 -12.57 6.44 11.42
N ILE A 47 -13.76 7.06 11.42
CA ILE A 47 -15.04 6.36 11.21
C ILE A 47 -15.11 5.76 9.80
N LYS A 48 -14.72 6.52 8.78
CA LYS A 48 -14.67 6.02 7.40
C LYS A 48 -13.63 4.89 7.27
N GLY A 49 -12.50 5.01 7.98
CA GLY A 49 -11.50 3.95 8.09
C GLY A 49 -12.09 2.66 8.68
N VAL A 50 -12.90 2.75 9.74
CA VAL A 50 -13.60 1.59 10.32
C VAL A 50 -14.52 0.92 9.31
N ILE A 51 -15.35 1.70 8.62
CA ILE A 51 -16.26 1.16 7.59
C ILE A 51 -15.44 0.48 6.47
N PHE A 52 -14.40 1.15 5.99
CA PHE A 52 -13.52 0.62 4.96
C PHE A 52 -12.83 -0.68 5.42
N GLY A 53 -12.20 -0.70 6.61
CA GLY A 53 -11.55 -1.89 7.16
C GLY A 53 -12.53 -3.05 7.35
N THR A 54 -13.77 -2.77 7.79
CA THR A 54 -14.82 -3.78 7.93
C THR A 54 -15.20 -4.40 6.58
N LEU A 55 -15.44 -3.56 5.58
CA LEU A 55 -15.82 -4.01 4.24
C LEU A 55 -14.70 -4.80 3.55
N ILE A 56 -13.48 -4.26 3.57
CA ILE A 56 -12.31 -4.91 2.96
C ILE A 56 -12.05 -6.26 3.61
N THR A 57 -12.00 -6.31 4.95
CA THR A 57 -11.75 -7.58 5.65
C THR A 57 -12.89 -8.58 5.45
N GLY A 58 -14.13 -8.11 5.41
CA GLY A 58 -15.28 -8.95 5.07
C GLY A 58 -15.19 -9.55 3.67
N VAL A 59 -14.61 -8.82 2.72
CA VAL A 59 -14.38 -9.28 1.34
C VAL A 59 -13.14 -10.18 1.26
N ILE A 60 -11.98 -9.71 1.74
CA ILE A 60 -10.70 -10.45 1.67
C ILE A 60 -10.73 -11.67 2.59
N GLN A 61 -11.60 -11.71 3.61
CA GLN A 61 -11.70 -12.76 4.62
C GLN A 61 -10.40 -12.95 5.44
N SER A 62 -9.55 -11.92 5.49
CA SER A 62 -8.28 -11.94 6.21
C SER A 62 -7.99 -10.58 6.87
N SER A 63 -8.14 -10.50 8.19
CA SER A 63 -7.75 -9.30 8.95
C SER A 63 -6.25 -9.06 8.92
N ALA A 64 -5.45 -10.12 8.99
CA ALA A 64 -4.01 -10.02 8.88
C ALA A 64 -3.59 -9.44 7.51
N GLY A 65 -4.21 -9.91 6.42
CA GLY A 65 -4.01 -9.36 5.08
C GLY A 65 -4.39 -7.88 4.99
N THR A 66 -5.55 -7.50 5.52
CA THR A 66 -6.00 -6.09 5.57
C THR A 66 -5.02 -5.22 6.36
N VAL A 67 -4.51 -5.70 7.50
CA VAL A 67 -3.53 -4.94 8.30
C VAL A 67 -2.19 -4.84 7.58
N VAL A 68 -1.72 -5.88 6.88
CA VAL A 68 -0.49 -5.82 6.06
C VAL A 68 -0.65 -4.80 4.93
N ILE A 69 -1.79 -4.77 4.24
CA ILE A 69 -2.10 -3.72 3.25
C ILE A 69 -2.08 -2.34 3.92
N CYS A 70 -2.71 -2.20 5.08
CA CYS A 70 -2.72 -0.95 5.85
C CYS A 70 -1.30 -0.50 6.22
N VAL A 71 -0.44 -1.41 6.67
CA VAL A 71 1.00 -1.16 6.93
C VAL A 71 1.71 -0.69 5.67
N GLY A 72 1.47 -1.33 4.53
CA GLY A 72 2.01 -0.92 3.23
C GLY A 72 1.59 0.49 2.83
N LEU A 73 0.32 0.84 3.03
CA LEU A 73 -0.23 2.18 2.75
C LEU A 73 0.36 3.27 3.67
N VAL A 74 0.61 2.93 4.94
CA VAL A 74 1.28 3.84 5.87
C VAL A 74 2.76 3.98 5.51
N ASN A 75 3.43 2.88 5.14
CA ASN A 75 4.82 2.89 4.67
C ASN A 75 5.03 3.80 3.46
N SER A 76 4.09 3.79 2.53
CA SER A 76 4.14 4.56 1.29
C SER A 76 3.64 6.01 1.46
N GLY A 77 3.20 6.40 2.67
CA GLY A 77 2.68 7.74 2.91
C GLY A 77 1.28 8.03 2.35
N ILE A 78 0.60 7.03 1.73
CA ILE A 78 -0.77 7.18 1.22
C ILE A 78 -1.77 7.34 2.36
N MET A 79 -1.47 6.73 3.52
CA MET A 79 -2.31 6.75 4.71
C MET A 79 -1.50 7.24 5.91
N THR A 80 -2.08 8.13 6.70
CA THR A 80 -1.46 8.53 7.96
C THR A 80 -1.61 7.45 9.02
N LEU A 81 -0.69 7.44 9.99
CA LEU A 81 -0.76 6.50 11.13
C LEU A 81 -2.10 6.60 11.88
N THR A 82 -2.65 7.80 12.03
CA THR A 82 -3.95 8.01 12.70
C THR A 82 -5.12 7.43 11.91
N GLN A 83 -5.09 7.52 10.59
CA GLN A 83 -6.10 6.92 9.72
C GLN A 83 -6.06 5.38 9.78
N SER A 84 -4.87 4.80 9.90
CA SER A 84 -4.68 3.34 9.99
C SER A 84 -5.40 2.72 11.20
N VAL A 85 -5.52 3.45 12.31
CA VAL A 85 -6.25 2.98 13.52
C VAL A 85 -7.69 2.59 13.18
N GLY A 86 -8.39 3.42 12.39
CA GLY A 86 -9.76 3.13 11.97
C GLY A 86 -9.85 1.86 11.14
N VAL A 87 -8.96 1.69 10.16
CA VAL A 87 -8.93 0.51 9.30
C VAL A 87 -8.65 -0.76 10.11
N ILE A 88 -7.71 -0.70 11.05
CA ILE A 88 -7.36 -1.81 11.95
C ILE A 88 -8.54 -2.22 12.84
N MET A 89 -9.24 -1.25 13.44
CA MET A 89 -10.45 -1.53 14.21
C MET A 89 -11.55 -2.15 13.34
N GLY A 90 -11.74 -1.64 12.13
CA GLY A 90 -12.70 -2.17 11.17
C GLY A 90 -12.34 -3.60 10.72
N ALA A 91 -11.05 -3.90 10.53
CA ALA A 91 -10.59 -5.23 10.16
C ALA A 91 -11.01 -6.30 11.19
N ASN A 92 -10.97 -5.98 12.47
CA ASN A 92 -11.44 -6.90 13.52
C ASN A 92 -12.94 -7.17 13.42
N ILE A 93 -13.76 -6.18 13.08
CA ILE A 93 -15.20 -6.39 12.83
C ILE A 93 -15.42 -7.22 11.58
N GLY A 94 -14.73 -6.88 10.48
CA GLY A 94 -14.85 -7.61 9.20
C GLY A 94 -14.52 -9.10 9.32
N THR A 95 -13.60 -9.46 10.19
CA THR A 95 -13.25 -10.86 10.49
C THR A 95 -14.44 -11.66 11.01
N THR A 96 -15.35 -11.02 11.74
CA THR A 96 -16.52 -11.71 12.33
C THR A 96 -17.54 -12.18 11.28
N VAL A 97 -17.49 -11.62 10.06
CA VAL A 97 -18.36 -12.04 8.94
C VAL A 97 -18.22 -13.53 8.67
N THR A 98 -17.01 -14.09 8.75
CA THR A 98 -16.77 -15.53 8.60
C THR A 98 -17.53 -16.33 9.64
N GLY A 99 -17.43 -15.93 10.92
CA GLY A 99 -18.18 -16.58 12.01
C GLY A 99 -19.70 -16.53 11.81
N GLN A 100 -20.19 -15.40 11.27
CA GLN A 100 -21.61 -15.24 10.95
C GLN A 100 -22.03 -16.10 9.74
N LEU A 101 -21.16 -16.36 8.78
CA LEU A 101 -21.42 -17.32 7.71
C LEU A 101 -21.48 -18.75 8.26
N ILE A 102 -20.54 -19.13 9.13
CA ILE A 102 -20.48 -20.47 9.74
C ILE A 102 -21.72 -20.76 10.59
N ARG A 103 -22.28 -19.75 11.29
CA ARG A 103 -23.51 -19.93 12.10
C ARG A 103 -24.69 -20.44 11.27
N MET A 104 -24.69 -20.21 9.95
CA MET A 104 -25.74 -20.76 9.08
C MET A 104 -25.81 -22.30 9.15
N ALA A 105 -24.73 -22.97 9.57
CA ALA A 105 -24.72 -24.41 9.78
C ALA A 105 -25.64 -24.89 10.93
N ASP A 106 -26.04 -23.98 11.83
CA ASP A 106 -26.98 -24.30 12.93
C ASP A 106 -28.46 -24.16 12.51
N ILE A 107 -28.75 -23.73 11.27
CA ILE A 107 -30.13 -23.66 10.77
C ILE A 107 -30.69 -25.09 10.73
N SER A 108 -31.66 -25.38 11.58
CA SER A 108 -32.32 -26.68 11.67
C SER A 108 -33.84 -26.50 11.70
N GLY A 109 -34.57 -27.47 11.17
CA GLY A 109 -36.03 -27.52 11.19
C GLY A 109 -36.56 -28.62 10.26
N ASP A 110 -37.76 -29.06 10.55
CA ASP A 110 -38.39 -30.18 9.86
C ASP A 110 -39.13 -29.80 8.58
N SER A 111 -39.16 -28.54 8.21
CA SER A 111 -39.77 -28.05 6.99
C SER A 111 -38.86 -28.31 5.78
N LEU A 112 -39.45 -28.74 4.65
CA LEU A 112 -38.72 -28.96 3.40
C LEU A 112 -37.90 -27.73 2.97
N ILE A 113 -38.47 -26.53 3.16
CA ILE A 113 -37.79 -25.26 2.83
C ILE A 113 -36.57 -25.07 3.73
N LEU A 114 -36.68 -25.30 5.03
CA LEU A 114 -35.56 -25.17 5.97
C LEU A 114 -34.47 -26.22 5.66
N THR A 115 -34.84 -27.43 5.31
CA THR A 115 -33.88 -28.50 4.90
C THR A 115 -33.12 -28.08 3.63
N LEU A 116 -33.78 -27.46 2.66
CA LEU A 116 -33.13 -26.99 1.43
C LEU A 116 -32.19 -25.78 1.68
N ILE A 117 -32.48 -24.94 2.68
CA ILE A 117 -31.66 -23.77 3.04
C ILE A 117 -30.49 -24.16 3.96
N GLN A 118 -30.51 -25.36 4.54
CA GLN A 118 -29.39 -25.82 5.38
C GLN A 118 -28.09 -25.92 4.56
N PRO A 119 -26.96 -25.37 5.05
CA PRO A 119 -25.69 -25.45 4.34
C PRO A 119 -25.26 -26.88 4.01
N LYS A 120 -25.59 -27.85 4.84
CA LYS A 120 -25.33 -29.27 4.57
C LYS A 120 -25.96 -29.75 3.25
N THR A 121 -27.10 -29.17 2.86
CA THR A 121 -27.85 -29.56 1.66
C THR A 121 -27.47 -28.69 0.46
N PHE A 122 -27.42 -27.37 0.60
CA PHE A 122 -27.21 -26.50 -0.56
C PHE A 122 -25.73 -26.22 -0.88
N ALA A 123 -24.83 -26.24 0.12
CA ALA A 123 -23.42 -25.93 -0.12
C ALA A 123 -22.76 -26.87 -1.14
N PRO A 124 -22.99 -28.21 -1.13
CA PRO A 124 -22.50 -29.09 -2.19
C PRO A 124 -23.03 -28.73 -3.59
N VAL A 125 -24.29 -28.31 -3.69
CA VAL A 125 -24.88 -27.87 -4.95
C VAL A 125 -24.24 -26.58 -5.45
N VAL A 126 -24.05 -25.62 -4.54
CA VAL A 126 -23.32 -24.38 -4.83
C VAL A 126 -21.89 -24.66 -5.27
N ALA A 127 -21.19 -25.58 -4.58
CA ALA A 127 -19.84 -26.01 -4.96
C ALA A 127 -19.81 -26.62 -6.36
N PHE A 128 -20.79 -27.47 -6.70
CA PHE A 128 -20.87 -28.09 -8.02
C PHE A 128 -21.07 -27.05 -9.13
N ILE A 129 -22.01 -26.11 -8.94
CA ILE A 129 -22.22 -25.00 -9.87
C ILE A 129 -20.95 -24.12 -9.95
N GLY A 130 -20.34 -23.82 -8.80
CA GLY A 130 -19.09 -23.09 -8.72
C GLY A 130 -17.95 -23.77 -9.49
N CYS A 131 -17.85 -25.10 -9.38
CA CYS A 131 -16.89 -25.89 -10.13
C CYS A 131 -17.08 -25.77 -11.65
N ILE A 132 -18.33 -25.83 -12.10
CA ILE A 132 -18.64 -25.62 -13.53
C ILE A 132 -18.20 -24.24 -13.98
N PHE A 133 -18.49 -23.19 -13.19
CA PHE A 133 -18.10 -21.82 -13.53
C PHE A 133 -16.57 -21.65 -13.53
N TYR A 134 -15.89 -22.23 -12.57
CA TYR A 134 -14.44 -22.14 -12.42
C TYR A 134 -13.67 -22.88 -13.53
N VAL A 135 -14.14 -24.08 -13.91
CA VAL A 135 -13.44 -24.96 -14.87
C VAL A 135 -13.80 -24.62 -16.33
N PHE A 136 -15.08 -24.41 -16.62
CA PHE A 136 -15.57 -24.36 -18.01
C PHE A 136 -15.82 -22.94 -18.54
N ILE A 137 -15.92 -21.92 -17.67
CA ILE A 137 -16.20 -20.55 -18.13
C ILE A 137 -14.90 -19.77 -18.30
N ARG A 138 -14.70 -19.17 -19.50
CA ARG A 138 -13.52 -18.36 -19.82
C ARG A 138 -13.59 -16.92 -19.31
N ASN A 139 -14.79 -16.39 -19.03
CA ASN A 139 -14.97 -15.03 -18.55
C ASN A 139 -14.45 -14.90 -17.12
N ALA A 140 -13.44 -14.03 -16.90
CA ALA A 140 -12.75 -13.84 -15.62
C ALA A 140 -13.71 -13.54 -14.46
N LYS A 141 -14.68 -12.63 -14.62
CA LYS A 141 -15.67 -12.30 -13.56
C LYS A 141 -16.50 -13.52 -13.16
N LYS A 142 -16.99 -14.29 -14.14
CA LYS A 142 -17.79 -15.49 -13.87
C LYS A 142 -16.93 -16.61 -13.26
N LYS A 143 -15.67 -16.73 -13.68
CA LYS A 143 -14.69 -17.65 -13.09
C LYS A 143 -14.43 -17.31 -11.62
N ASN A 144 -14.25 -16.05 -11.28
CA ASN A 144 -14.07 -15.60 -9.89
C ASN A 144 -15.33 -15.87 -9.04
N ILE A 145 -16.54 -15.65 -9.57
CA ILE A 145 -17.80 -16.04 -8.91
C ILE A 145 -17.81 -17.56 -8.67
N GLY A 146 -17.42 -18.36 -9.68
CA GLY A 146 -17.28 -19.80 -9.55
C GLY A 146 -16.32 -20.21 -8.45
N GLN A 147 -15.19 -19.51 -8.34
CA GLN A 147 -14.20 -19.72 -7.28
C GLN A 147 -14.78 -19.44 -5.89
N ILE A 148 -15.56 -18.36 -5.71
CA ILE A 148 -16.25 -18.03 -4.46
C ILE A 148 -17.24 -19.15 -4.08
N MET A 149 -18.08 -19.55 -5.04
CA MET A 149 -19.09 -20.60 -4.83
C MET A 149 -18.45 -21.95 -4.48
N LEU A 150 -17.36 -22.31 -5.16
CA LEU A 150 -16.60 -23.52 -4.88
C LEU A 150 -15.97 -23.48 -3.48
N GLY A 151 -15.32 -22.37 -3.12
CA GLY A 151 -14.74 -22.14 -1.80
C GLY A 151 -15.77 -22.22 -0.67
N PHE A 152 -16.95 -21.62 -0.87
CA PHE A 152 -18.08 -21.70 0.05
C PHE A 152 -18.50 -23.17 0.30
N GLY A 153 -18.69 -23.96 -0.76
CA GLY A 153 -19.07 -25.36 -0.60
C GLY A 153 -18.02 -26.21 0.06
N ILE A 154 -16.73 -26.01 -0.28
CA ILE A 154 -15.60 -26.71 0.37
C ILE A 154 -15.53 -26.35 1.86
N LEU A 155 -15.72 -25.08 2.23
CA LEU A 155 -15.73 -24.60 3.62
C LEU A 155 -16.79 -25.36 4.45
N PHE A 156 -18.02 -25.43 3.97
CA PHE A 156 -19.11 -26.09 4.71
C PHE A 156 -18.96 -27.61 4.72
N THR A 157 -18.35 -28.21 3.69
CA THR A 157 -17.98 -29.63 3.68
C THR A 157 -16.93 -29.91 4.76
N GLY A 158 -15.89 -29.05 4.85
CA GLY A 158 -14.87 -29.12 5.90
C GLY A 158 -15.49 -28.99 7.31
N MET A 159 -16.43 -28.05 7.49
CA MET A 159 -17.16 -27.88 8.76
C MET A 159 -17.95 -29.17 9.12
N SER A 160 -18.64 -29.75 8.17
CA SER A 160 -19.40 -31.01 8.42
C SER A 160 -18.49 -32.19 8.81
N LEU A 161 -17.31 -32.28 8.19
CA LEU A 161 -16.31 -33.29 8.57
C LEU A 161 -15.73 -33.02 9.97
N MET A 162 -15.49 -31.76 10.34
CA MET A 162 -15.07 -31.39 11.69
C MET A 162 -16.14 -31.80 12.72
N ASP A 163 -17.41 -31.45 12.48
CA ASP A 163 -18.53 -31.87 13.37
C ASP A 163 -18.55 -33.39 13.60
N THR A 164 -18.34 -34.17 12.54
CA THR A 164 -18.26 -35.62 12.61
C THR A 164 -17.03 -36.08 13.40
N GLY A 165 -15.88 -35.47 13.15
CA GLY A 165 -14.61 -35.80 13.82
C GLY A 165 -14.61 -35.50 15.31
N VAL A 166 -15.26 -34.40 15.76
CA VAL A 166 -15.30 -34.01 17.17
C VAL A 166 -16.42 -34.69 17.98
N SER A 167 -17.41 -35.27 17.31
CA SER A 167 -18.57 -35.84 18.01
C SER A 167 -18.23 -36.84 19.13
N PRO A 168 -17.22 -37.74 19.03
CA PRO A 168 -16.85 -38.66 20.11
C PRO A 168 -16.13 -38.00 21.29
N LEU A 169 -15.63 -36.77 21.11
CA LEU A 169 -14.96 -36.01 22.17
C LEU A 169 -15.93 -35.66 23.31
N ARG A 170 -17.23 -35.57 23.01
CA ARG A 170 -18.27 -35.29 23.99
C ARG A 170 -18.25 -36.29 25.15
N GLU A 171 -17.94 -37.56 24.89
CA GLU A 171 -17.92 -38.64 25.88
C GLU A 171 -16.53 -38.86 26.50
N SER A 172 -15.52 -38.16 26.05
CA SER A 172 -14.15 -38.27 26.54
C SER A 172 -13.97 -37.52 27.85
N ALA A 173 -13.73 -38.24 28.97
CA ALA A 173 -13.50 -37.64 30.28
C ALA A 173 -12.30 -36.65 30.26
N ALA A 174 -11.20 -37.02 29.60
CA ALA A 174 -10.02 -36.14 29.47
C ALA A 174 -10.33 -34.84 28.70
N PHE A 175 -11.21 -34.91 27.70
CA PHE A 175 -11.61 -33.72 26.92
C PHE A 175 -12.57 -32.84 27.72
N GLN A 176 -13.48 -33.42 28.50
CA GLN A 176 -14.35 -32.69 29.42
C GLN A 176 -13.53 -31.96 30.47
N GLU A 177 -12.53 -32.61 31.08
CA GLU A 177 -11.63 -32.01 32.06
C GLU A 177 -10.80 -30.87 31.44
N LEU A 178 -10.35 -30.99 30.19
CA LEU A 178 -9.69 -29.95 29.45
C LEU A 178 -10.59 -28.70 29.33
N PHE A 179 -11.86 -28.85 28.97
CA PHE A 179 -12.80 -27.72 28.88
C PHE A 179 -13.13 -27.09 30.23
N VAL A 180 -13.20 -27.87 31.30
CA VAL A 180 -13.32 -27.35 32.66
C VAL A 180 -12.08 -26.52 33.01
N THR A 181 -10.90 -26.96 32.63
CA THR A 181 -9.65 -26.20 32.83
C THR A 181 -9.64 -24.89 32.01
N MET A 182 -10.24 -24.86 30.80
CA MET A 182 -10.36 -23.68 29.96
C MET A 182 -11.32 -22.62 30.52
N THR A 183 -12.08 -22.89 31.58
CA THR A 183 -12.85 -21.86 32.31
C THR A 183 -11.93 -20.91 33.07
N ASN A 184 -10.67 -21.28 33.30
CA ASN A 184 -9.66 -20.34 33.78
C ASN A 184 -9.36 -19.30 32.66
N PRO A 185 -9.58 -17.99 32.93
CA PRO A 185 -9.48 -16.97 31.90
C PRO A 185 -8.09 -16.89 31.25
N ILE A 186 -7.03 -17.07 32.04
CA ILE A 186 -5.65 -16.98 31.52
C ILE A 186 -5.36 -18.14 30.58
N LEU A 187 -5.75 -19.37 30.95
CA LEU A 187 -5.56 -20.55 30.11
C LEU A 187 -6.40 -20.49 28.84
N GLY A 188 -7.66 -20.04 28.94
CA GLY A 188 -8.52 -19.84 27.78
C GLY A 188 -7.94 -18.83 26.78
N VAL A 189 -7.46 -17.68 27.26
CA VAL A 189 -6.77 -16.69 26.41
C VAL A 189 -5.51 -17.28 25.79
N LEU A 190 -4.68 -17.97 26.57
CA LEU A 190 -3.44 -18.56 26.08
C LEU A 190 -3.71 -19.57 24.94
N VAL A 191 -4.71 -20.44 25.10
CA VAL A 191 -5.13 -21.39 24.07
C VAL A 191 -5.59 -20.65 22.81
N GLY A 192 -6.43 -19.61 22.95
CA GLY A 192 -6.87 -18.79 21.83
C GLY A 192 -5.69 -18.15 21.07
N VAL A 193 -4.72 -17.58 21.82
CA VAL A 193 -3.48 -17.01 21.23
C VAL A 193 -2.69 -18.07 20.49
N VAL A 194 -2.34 -19.17 21.14
CA VAL A 194 -1.47 -20.22 20.57
C VAL A 194 -2.09 -20.82 19.31
N VAL A 195 -3.37 -21.19 19.37
CA VAL A 195 -4.09 -21.76 18.21
C VAL A 195 -4.10 -20.78 17.06
N THR A 196 -4.36 -19.50 17.34
CA THR A 196 -4.43 -18.48 16.27
C THR A 196 -3.05 -18.17 15.68
N VAL A 197 -2.00 -18.10 16.50
CA VAL A 197 -0.61 -17.92 16.02
C VAL A 197 -0.15 -19.08 15.12
N ILE A 198 -0.50 -20.32 15.49
CA ILE A 198 -0.16 -21.52 14.69
C ILE A 198 -0.92 -21.49 13.36
N ILE A 199 -2.23 -21.23 13.39
CA ILE A 199 -3.10 -21.24 12.20
C ILE A 199 -2.94 -19.95 11.38
N GLN A 200 -2.46 -18.86 11.98
CA GLN A 200 -2.35 -17.50 11.42
C GLN A 200 -3.70 -16.92 10.95
N SER A 201 -4.82 -17.39 11.52
CA SER A 201 -6.17 -16.95 11.18
C SER A 201 -7.11 -17.05 12.39
N SER A 202 -7.56 -15.90 12.89
CA SER A 202 -8.56 -15.88 13.99
C SER A 202 -9.94 -16.38 13.53
N SER A 203 -10.31 -16.10 12.27
CA SER A 203 -11.56 -16.64 11.69
C SER A 203 -11.57 -18.15 11.72
N ALA A 204 -10.43 -18.78 11.37
CA ALA A 204 -10.29 -20.22 11.40
C ALA A 204 -10.30 -20.75 12.84
N SER A 205 -9.62 -20.09 13.78
CA SER A 205 -9.60 -20.48 15.19
C SER A 205 -10.99 -20.43 15.81
N VAL A 206 -11.75 -19.36 15.55
CA VAL A 206 -13.15 -19.23 16.00
C VAL A 206 -14.04 -20.25 15.27
N GLY A 207 -13.79 -20.54 13.99
CA GLY A 207 -14.51 -21.60 13.26
C GLY A 207 -14.29 -23.00 13.85
N ILE A 208 -13.07 -23.32 14.29
CA ILE A 208 -12.77 -24.56 15.02
C ILE A 208 -13.52 -24.58 16.36
N LEU A 209 -13.53 -23.46 17.10
CA LEU A 209 -14.31 -23.35 18.33
C LEU A 209 -15.81 -23.56 18.10
N GLN A 210 -16.35 -23.00 16.98
CA GLN A 210 -17.72 -23.25 16.56
C GLN A 210 -17.98 -24.73 16.21
N ALA A 211 -17.04 -25.43 15.59
CA ALA A 211 -17.15 -26.87 15.38
C ALA A 211 -17.11 -27.65 16.69
N LEU A 212 -16.22 -27.29 17.61
CA LEU A 212 -16.14 -27.89 18.94
C LEU A 212 -17.41 -27.67 19.78
N SER A 213 -18.16 -26.57 19.53
CA SER A 213 -19.43 -26.34 20.24
C SER A 213 -20.48 -27.43 20.01
N SER A 214 -20.38 -28.19 18.90
CA SER A 214 -21.25 -29.34 18.63
C SER A 214 -21.08 -30.47 19.64
N THR A 215 -19.97 -30.49 20.40
CA THR A 215 -19.77 -31.46 21.49
C THR A 215 -20.66 -31.20 22.70
N GLY A 216 -21.20 -29.96 22.83
CA GLY A 216 -21.97 -29.52 23.99
C GLY A 216 -21.12 -29.23 25.23
N LEU A 217 -19.80 -29.10 25.10
CA LEU A 217 -18.86 -28.83 26.20
C LEU A 217 -18.39 -27.39 26.24
N VAL A 218 -18.54 -26.65 25.15
CA VAL A 218 -18.16 -25.23 25.08
C VAL A 218 -19.19 -24.40 25.80
N THR A 219 -18.82 -23.80 26.92
CA THR A 219 -19.67 -22.90 27.71
C THR A 219 -19.34 -21.44 27.43
N PHE A 220 -20.23 -20.52 27.85
CA PHE A 220 -19.99 -19.07 27.78
C PHE A 220 -18.68 -18.68 28.48
N SER A 221 -18.43 -19.24 29.67
CA SER A 221 -17.23 -18.98 30.48
C SER A 221 -15.92 -19.44 29.81
N SER A 222 -15.94 -20.50 28.98
CA SER A 222 -14.77 -20.95 28.24
C SER A 222 -14.62 -20.28 26.88
N ALA A 223 -15.73 -19.94 26.21
CA ALA A 223 -15.70 -19.36 24.86
C ALA A 223 -15.12 -17.94 24.84
N ILE A 224 -15.50 -17.09 25.79
CA ILE A 224 -15.05 -15.69 25.84
C ILE A 224 -13.52 -15.56 25.92
N PRO A 225 -12.82 -16.19 26.88
CA PRO A 225 -11.37 -16.10 26.94
C PRO A 225 -10.69 -16.61 25.67
N ILE A 226 -11.18 -17.71 25.07
CA ILE A 226 -10.61 -18.25 23.82
C ILE A 226 -10.79 -17.28 22.65
N VAL A 227 -11.98 -16.67 22.50
CA VAL A 227 -12.24 -15.65 21.44
C VAL A 227 -11.35 -14.43 21.62
N LEU A 228 -11.22 -13.92 22.85
CA LEU A 228 -10.33 -12.77 23.13
C LEU A 228 -8.86 -13.13 22.90
N GLY A 229 -8.45 -14.35 23.22
CA GLY A 229 -7.13 -14.88 22.90
C GLY A 229 -6.89 -14.94 21.38
N ALA A 230 -7.89 -15.36 20.60
CA ALA A 230 -7.80 -15.38 19.15
C ALA A 230 -7.61 -13.99 18.55
N HIS A 231 -8.21 -12.94 19.12
CA HIS A 231 -7.96 -11.55 18.73
C HIS A 231 -6.49 -11.15 18.94
N ILE A 232 -5.91 -11.47 20.11
CA ILE A 232 -4.49 -11.19 20.39
C ILE A 232 -3.60 -11.96 19.41
N GLY A 233 -3.89 -13.26 19.19
CA GLY A 233 -3.11 -14.10 18.29
C GLY A 233 -3.01 -13.57 16.86
N THR A 234 -4.08 -12.95 16.35
CA THR A 234 -4.11 -12.36 15.01
C THR A 234 -3.08 -11.25 14.82
N ALA A 235 -2.77 -10.50 15.87
CA ALA A 235 -1.84 -9.37 15.79
C ALA A 235 -0.38 -9.80 15.62
N PHE A 236 -0.04 -11.06 15.87
CA PHE A 236 1.32 -11.57 15.64
C PHE A 236 1.65 -11.70 14.15
N THR A 237 0.69 -11.99 13.28
CA THR A 237 0.96 -12.14 11.84
C THR A 237 1.52 -10.87 11.20
N PRO A 238 0.91 -9.67 11.34
CA PRO A 238 1.52 -8.44 10.85
C PRO A 238 2.87 -8.13 11.51
N LEU A 239 3.05 -8.44 12.80
CA LEU A 239 4.33 -8.22 13.49
C LEU A 239 5.47 -9.05 12.91
N LEU A 240 5.23 -10.30 12.54
CA LEU A 240 6.23 -11.14 11.88
C LEU A 240 6.65 -10.60 10.52
N THR A 241 5.84 -9.74 9.92
CA THR A 241 6.05 -9.21 8.57
C THR A 241 6.71 -7.82 8.52
N ILE A 242 6.95 -7.17 9.66
CA ILE A 242 7.51 -5.81 9.71
C ILE A 242 9.03 -5.72 9.59
N GLY A 243 9.72 -6.84 9.40
CA GLY A 243 11.16 -6.83 9.10
C GLY A 243 11.41 -6.01 7.83
N GLY A 244 12.19 -4.94 7.93
CA GLY A 244 12.44 -4.02 6.81
C GLY A 244 11.39 -2.92 6.57
N SER A 245 10.27 -2.89 7.32
CA SER A 245 9.27 -1.82 7.20
C SER A 245 9.78 -0.48 7.73
N SER A 246 9.23 0.63 7.20
CA SER A 246 9.45 1.97 7.72
C SER A 246 9.03 2.08 9.21
N LYS A 247 9.41 3.17 9.88
CA LYS A 247 8.98 3.42 11.27
C LYS A 247 7.47 3.47 11.40
N ASP A 248 6.79 4.11 10.47
CA ASP A 248 5.34 4.23 10.51
C ASP A 248 4.64 2.90 10.18
N GLY A 249 5.21 2.07 9.33
CA GLY A 249 4.74 0.71 9.13
C GLY A 249 4.88 -0.16 10.37
N LYS A 250 6.01 -0.08 11.10
CA LYS A 250 6.21 -0.73 12.39
C LYS A 250 5.18 -0.26 13.43
N ARG A 251 4.92 1.06 13.48
CA ARG A 251 3.90 1.67 14.36
C ARG A 251 2.50 1.15 14.04
N ALA A 252 2.13 1.05 12.75
CA ALA A 252 0.82 0.53 12.34
C ALA A 252 0.61 -0.92 12.79
N ALA A 253 1.62 -1.78 12.65
CA ALA A 253 1.54 -3.16 13.16
C ALA A 253 1.46 -3.23 14.69
N LEU A 254 2.19 -2.35 15.39
CA LEU A 254 2.11 -2.24 16.85
C LEU A 254 0.73 -1.72 17.32
N ILE A 255 0.09 -0.82 16.59
CA ILE A 255 -1.28 -0.39 16.86
C ILE A 255 -2.23 -1.58 16.87
N HIS A 256 -2.11 -2.49 15.90
CA HIS A 256 -2.92 -3.70 15.86
C HIS A 256 -2.70 -4.59 17.08
N LEU A 257 -1.45 -4.78 17.49
CA LEU A 257 -1.13 -5.54 18.71
C LEU A 257 -1.70 -4.86 19.97
N TYR A 258 -1.44 -3.57 20.17
CA TYR A 258 -1.91 -2.83 21.35
C TYR A 258 -3.42 -2.82 21.43
N PHE A 259 -4.11 -2.56 20.31
CA PHE A 259 -5.56 -2.62 20.26
C PHE A 259 -6.07 -3.96 20.75
N ASN A 260 -5.60 -5.08 20.21
CA ASN A 260 -6.09 -6.40 20.56
C ASN A 260 -5.73 -6.81 21.99
N ILE A 261 -4.53 -6.49 22.50
CA ILE A 261 -4.15 -6.79 23.89
C ILE A 261 -4.98 -5.96 24.87
N ILE A 262 -5.03 -4.63 24.68
CA ILE A 262 -5.69 -3.75 25.65
C ILE A 262 -7.19 -4.04 25.71
N VAL A 263 -7.83 -4.22 24.53
CA VAL A 263 -9.24 -4.59 24.45
C VAL A 263 -9.50 -5.93 25.14
N SER A 264 -8.71 -6.94 24.84
CA SER A 264 -8.92 -8.27 25.44
C SER A 264 -8.79 -8.24 26.95
N VAL A 265 -7.80 -7.51 27.47
CA VAL A 265 -7.63 -7.34 28.92
C VAL A 265 -8.82 -6.60 29.55
N ILE A 266 -9.25 -5.48 28.94
CA ILE A 266 -10.37 -4.69 29.45
C ILE A 266 -11.67 -5.48 29.42
N LEU A 267 -11.98 -6.13 28.29
CA LEU A 267 -13.21 -6.92 28.15
C LEU A 267 -13.22 -8.13 29.09
N LEU A 268 -12.08 -8.82 29.21
CA LEU A 268 -11.95 -9.93 30.14
C LEU A 268 -12.18 -9.48 31.58
N ALA A 269 -11.51 -8.39 32.02
CA ALA A 269 -11.68 -7.82 33.35
C ALA A 269 -13.14 -7.40 33.59
N LEU A 270 -13.78 -6.74 32.60
CA LEU A 270 -15.17 -6.31 32.71
C LEU A 270 -16.14 -7.50 32.86
N VAL A 271 -16.00 -8.52 32.02
CA VAL A 271 -16.87 -9.70 32.01
C VAL A 271 -16.75 -10.45 33.35
N TYR A 272 -15.52 -10.66 33.86
CA TYR A 272 -15.32 -11.31 35.15
C TYR A 272 -15.77 -10.43 36.32
N ALA A 273 -15.56 -9.11 36.27
CA ALA A 273 -16.10 -8.20 37.27
C ALA A 273 -17.65 -8.27 37.35
N LEU A 274 -18.31 -8.27 36.18
CA LEU A 274 -19.77 -8.45 36.11
C LEU A 274 -20.21 -9.80 36.66
N GLN A 275 -19.46 -10.88 36.32
CA GLN A 275 -19.74 -12.20 36.86
C GLN A 275 -19.66 -12.25 38.41
N PHE A 276 -18.62 -11.63 38.99
CA PHE A 276 -18.42 -11.62 40.44
C PHE A 276 -19.36 -10.68 41.20
N THR A 277 -19.86 -9.59 40.57
CA THR A 277 -20.70 -8.59 41.22
C THR A 277 -22.18 -8.84 41.05
N ILE A 278 -22.64 -9.13 39.85
CA ILE A 278 -24.05 -9.22 39.47
C ILE A 278 -24.44 -10.69 39.20
N GLY A 279 -23.49 -11.50 38.73
CA GLY A 279 -23.73 -12.82 38.19
C GLY A 279 -24.27 -12.75 36.76
N ILE A 280 -23.61 -13.39 35.83
CA ILE A 280 -24.08 -13.49 34.46
C ILE A 280 -24.93 -14.77 34.34
N PRO A 281 -26.25 -14.68 34.08
CA PRO A 281 -27.13 -15.86 34.10
C PRO A 281 -26.68 -16.97 33.16
N MET A 282 -26.12 -16.60 31.97
CA MET A 282 -25.67 -17.57 30.94
C MET A 282 -24.24 -18.08 31.17
N TRP A 283 -23.61 -17.84 32.30
CA TRP A 283 -22.18 -18.16 32.53
C TRP A 283 -21.83 -19.62 32.30
N GLY A 284 -22.69 -20.53 32.73
CA GLY A 284 -22.54 -21.99 32.54
C GLY A 284 -23.25 -22.56 31.31
N ASP A 285 -23.97 -21.72 30.53
CA ASP A 285 -24.76 -22.20 29.42
C ASP A 285 -23.86 -22.71 28.29
N VAL A 286 -24.30 -23.82 27.68
CA VAL A 286 -23.64 -24.40 26.52
C VAL A 286 -23.87 -23.51 25.31
N MET A 287 -22.77 -23.19 24.62
CA MET A 287 -22.79 -22.34 23.44
C MET A 287 -22.92 -23.20 22.16
N ASN A 288 -23.66 -22.67 21.19
CA ASN A 288 -23.72 -23.20 19.84
C ASN A 288 -22.92 -22.30 18.87
N LYS A 289 -22.85 -22.68 17.59
CA LYS A 289 -22.13 -21.92 16.56
C LYS A 289 -22.62 -20.47 16.45
N SER A 290 -23.94 -20.28 16.56
CA SER A 290 -24.59 -18.94 16.51
C SER A 290 -24.19 -18.07 17.68
N SER A 291 -24.20 -18.62 18.90
CA SER A 291 -23.82 -17.90 20.12
C SER A 291 -22.36 -17.46 20.10
N ILE A 292 -21.45 -18.33 19.66
CA ILE A 292 -20.02 -18.01 19.51
C ILE A 292 -19.82 -16.90 18.46
N ALA A 293 -20.50 -16.99 17.31
CA ALA A 293 -20.43 -15.94 16.29
C ALA A 293 -20.90 -14.59 16.82
N ASN A 294 -22.00 -14.58 17.58
CA ASN A 294 -22.53 -13.35 18.17
C ASN A 294 -21.58 -12.75 19.22
N ILE A 295 -20.96 -13.58 20.08
CA ILE A 295 -19.94 -13.11 21.03
C ILE A 295 -18.76 -12.51 20.28
N HIS A 296 -18.25 -13.18 19.24
CA HIS A 296 -17.15 -12.69 18.43
C HIS A 296 -17.48 -11.33 17.80
N THR A 297 -18.66 -11.17 17.23
CA THR A 297 -19.10 -9.89 16.65
C THR A 297 -19.28 -8.83 17.73
N MET A 298 -19.95 -9.17 18.83
CA MET A 298 -20.23 -8.25 19.93
C MET A 298 -18.94 -7.73 20.58
N THR A 299 -17.99 -8.61 20.85
CA THR A 299 -16.68 -8.21 21.43
C THR A 299 -15.92 -7.29 20.49
N SER A 300 -15.90 -7.55 19.17
CA SER A 300 -15.25 -6.70 18.18
C SER A 300 -15.92 -5.33 18.03
N VAL A 301 -17.26 -5.27 18.06
CA VAL A 301 -18.01 -4.01 17.97
C VAL A 301 -17.84 -3.19 19.25
N ILE A 302 -17.93 -3.80 20.44
CA ILE A 302 -17.71 -3.11 21.73
C ILE A 302 -16.27 -2.57 21.78
N ALA A 303 -15.30 -3.36 21.35
CA ALA A 303 -13.90 -2.95 21.24
C ALA A 303 -13.73 -1.69 20.40
N MET A 304 -14.33 -1.68 19.22
CA MET A 304 -14.30 -0.53 18.31
C MET A 304 -14.97 0.69 18.93
N LEU A 305 -16.17 0.54 19.51
CA LEU A 305 -16.90 1.66 20.12
C LEU A 305 -16.13 2.28 21.29
N PHE A 306 -15.44 1.44 22.08
CA PHE A 306 -14.61 1.90 23.19
C PHE A 306 -13.39 2.70 22.72
N PHE A 307 -12.69 2.22 21.69
CA PHE A 307 -11.46 2.87 21.21
C PHE A 307 -11.68 3.97 20.18
N LEU A 308 -12.84 4.05 19.54
CA LEU A 308 -13.12 5.07 18.52
C LEU A 308 -12.85 6.50 19.04
N PRO A 309 -13.32 6.92 20.24
CA PRO A 309 -13.01 8.24 20.77
C PRO A 309 -11.54 8.37 21.23
N CYS A 310 -10.86 7.27 21.53
CA CYS A 310 -9.50 7.22 22.07
C CYS A 310 -8.46 6.76 21.03
N SER A 311 -8.79 6.78 19.74
CA SER A 311 -7.92 6.29 18.66
C SER A 311 -6.50 6.90 18.67
N GLY A 312 -6.37 8.17 19.07
CA GLY A 312 -5.08 8.85 19.22
C GLY A 312 -4.16 8.26 20.32
N VAL A 313 -4.70 7.55 21.32
CA VAL A 313 -3.89 6.90 22.35
C VAL A 313 -3.07 5.76 21.77
N LEU A 314 -3.64 4.96 20.87
CA LEU A 314 -2.95 3.85 20.21
C LEU A 314 -1.79 4.37 19.34
N SER A 315 -2.01 5.46 18.59
CA SER A 315 -0.95 6.11 17.81
C SER A 315 0.17 6.65 18.71
N LYS A 316 -0.17 7.28 19.85
CA LYS A 316 0.83 7.76 20.81
C LYS A 316 1.65 6.63 21.40
N LEU A 317 1.04 5.53 21.82
CA LEU A 317 1.74 4.34 22.32
C LEU A 317 2.71 3.78 21.28
N ALA A 318 2.29 3.68 20.03
CA ALA A 318 3.14 3.20 18.94
C ALA A 318 4.32 4.16 18.67
N MET A 319 4.10 5.48 18.71
CA MET A 319 5.17 6.48 18.57
C MET A 319 6.15 6.47 19.75
N MET A 320 5.70 6.20 20.98
CA MET A 320 6.57 6.04 22.15
C MET A 320 7.47 4.80 22.02
N THR A 321 6.96 3.72 21.44
CA THR A 321 7.72 2.46 21.26
C THR A 321 8.71 2.56 20.10
N VAL A 322 8.32 3.26 19.02
CA VAL A 322 9.17 3.52 17.85
C VAL A 322 9.28 5.04 17.68
N PRO A 323 10.30 5.69 18.27
CA PRO A 323 10.44 7.14 18.23
C PRO A 323 10.82 7.66 16.82
N ASN A 324 10.57 8.96 16.58
CA ASN A 324 10.95 9.62 15.33
C ASN A 324 12.47 9.64 15.14
N SER A 325 12.93 9.62 13.88
CA SER A 325 14.28 9.98 13.50
C SER A 325 14.34 11.45 13.09
N ALA A 326 15.53 12.05 13.08
CA ALA A 326 15.75 13.37 12.53
C ALA A 326 15.27 13.41 11.04
N GLU A 327 14.73 14.55 10.61
CA GLU A 327 14.17 14.73 9.26
C GLU A 327 15.17 14.39 8.13
N GLU A 328 16.45 14.71 8.31
CA GLU A 328 17.52 14.39 7.36
C GLU A 328 17.69 12.87 7.11
N ALA A 329 17.59 12.06 8.17
CA ALA A 329 17.69 10.59 8.03
C ALA A 329 16.47 10.01 7.28
N GLN A 330 15.34 10.71 7.24
CA GLN A 330 14.14 10.30 6.52
C GLN A 330 14.24 10.64 5.03
N GLU A 331 14.86 11.77 4.70
CA GLU A 331 15.12 12.19 3.32
C GLU A 331 16.10 11.25 2.60
N LEU A 332 17.10 10.75 3.31
CA LEU A 332 18.11 9.81 2.79
C LEU A 332 17.68 8.32 2.91
N SER A 333 16.47 8.03 3.40
CA SER A 333 15.99 6.66 3.54
C SER A 333 15.55 6.05 2.20
N MET A 334 15.95 4.80 1.94
CA MET A 334 15.43 4.03 0.80
C MET A 334 13.92 3.80 0.92
N PRO A 335 13.15 3.85 -0.17
CA PRO A 335 11.75 3.44 -0.14
C PRO A 335 11.65 1.94 0.19
N VAL A 336 10.66 1.58 0.99
CA VAL A 336 10.39 0.17 1.28
C VAL A 336 9.45 -0.36 0.20
N LEU A 337 9.90 -1.36 -0.58
CA LEU A 337 9.13 -2.05 -1.60
C LEU A 337 8.81 -3.46 -1.11
N ASP A 338 7.54 -3.74 -0.85
CA ASP A 338 7.10 -4.96 -0.20
C ASP A 338 6.42 -5.91 -1.20
N GLU A 339 7.13 -6.96 -1.61
CA GLU A 339 6.63 -7.97 -2.56
C GLU A 339 5.37 -8.70 -2.07
N ARG A 340 5.07 -8.67 -0.76
CA ARG A 340 3.84 -9.26 -0.21
C ARG A 340 2.59 -8.54 -0.69
N LEU A 341 2.72 -7.29 -1.15
CA LEU A 341 1.65 -6.50 -1.73
C LEU A 341 1.28 -6.94 -3.15
N PHE A 342 2.05 -7.83 -3.79
CA PHE A 342 1.71 -8.39 -5.10
C PHE A 342 0.37 -9.14 -5.12
N LYS A 343 -0.09 -9.58 -3.95
CA LYS A 343 -1.46 -10.11 -3.79
C LYS A 343 -2.55 -9.06 -4.06
N SER A 344 -2.19 -7.79 -4.03
CA SER A 344 -3.07 -6.64 -4.28
C SER A 344 -2.38 -5.68 -5.25
N PRO A 345 -2.36 -5.98 -6.57
CA PRO A 345 -1.57 -5.28 -7.57
C PRO A 345 -1.71 -3.76 -7.55
N ALA A 346 -2.93 -3.25 -7.39
CA ALA A 346 -3.20 -1.81 -7.30
C ALA A 346 -2.47 -1.14 -6.11
N VAL A 347 -2.31 -1.84 -4.98
CA VAL A 347 -1.55 -1.33 -3.81
C VAL A 347 -0.05 -1.40 -4.08
N ALA A 348 0.41 -2.46 -4.74
CA ALA A 348 1.81 -2.61 -5.12
C ALA A 348 2.23 -1.51 -6.12
N LEU A 349 1.40 -1.23 -7.11
CA LEU A 349 1.60 -0.13 -8.07
C LEU A 349 1.67 1.23 -7.37
N GLN A 350 0.74 1.50 -6.45
CA GLN A 350 0.77 2.76 -5.70
C GLN A 350 2.03 2.89 -4.83
N GLN A 351 2.52 1.78 -4.26
CA GLN A 351 3.78 1.79 -3.52
C GLN A 351 4.97 2.09 -4.44
N ALA A 352 5.03 1.47 -5.63
CA ALA A 352 6.05 1.74 -6.63
C ALA A 352 5.99 3.20 -7.09
N LYS A 353 4.81 3.73 -7.39
CA LYS A 353 4.60 5.13 -7.78
C LYS A 353 5.15 6.09 -6.73
N ASN A 354 4.85 5.88 -5.45
CA ASN A 354 5.37 6.72 -4.38
C ASN A 354 6.90 6.63 -4.24
N ALA A 355 7.50 5.48 -4.58
CA ALA A 355 8.95 5.35 -4.64
C ALA A 355 9.52 6.17 -5.80
N VAL A 356 8.90 6.14 -6.99
CA VAL A 356 9.30 6.97 -8.15
C VAL A 356 9.14 8.46 -7.85
N VAL A 357 8.06 8.89 -7.17
CA VAL A 357 7.89 10.29 -6.72
C VAL A 357 9.05 10.72 -5.82
N LYS A 358 9.48 9.87 -4.87
CA LYS A 358 10.64 10.19 -4.02
C LYS A 358 11.93 10.28 -4.83
N MET A 359 12.09 9.42 -5.82
CA MET A 359 13.24 9.43 -6.73
C MET A 359 13.28 10.73 -7.54
N SER A 360 12.17 11.12 -8.16
CA SER A 360 12.02 12.37 -8.92
C SER A 360 12.35 13.60 -8.07
N ARG A 361 11.83 13.68 -6.84
CA ARG A 361 12.16 14.78 -5.92
C ARG A 361 13.64 14.84 -5.57
N ARG A 362 14.30 13.68 -5.41
CA ARG A 362 15.75 13.61 -5.14
C ARG A 362 16.56 14.07 -6.33
N ALA A 363 16.21 13.63 -7.54
CA ALA A 363 16.86 14.05 -8.77
C ALA A 363 16.72 15.57 -8.97
N ALA A 364 15.49 16.11 -8.83
CA ALA A 364 15.25 17.55 -8.91
C ALA A 364 16.07 18.33 -7.86
N ARG A 365 16.15 17.82 -6.62
CA ARG A 365 16.96 18.46 -5.57
C ARG A 365 18.45 18.41 -5.87
N ASN A 366 18.96 17.29 -6.47
CA ASN A 366 20.36 17.22 -6.87
C ASN A 366 20.69 18.27 -7.93
N VAL A 367 19.82 18.49 -8.91
CA VAL A 367 19.98 19.56 -9.91
C VAL A 367 20.03 20.93 -9.23
N GLY A 368 19.08 21.22 -8.34
CA GLY A 368 19.04 22.50 -7.61
C GLY A 368 20.23 22.73 -6.67
N LEU A 369 20.96 21.66 -6.28
CA LEU A 369 22.22 21.75 -5.52
C LEU A 369 23.43 21.91 -6.44
N ALA A 370 23.38 21.33 -7.64
CA ALA A 370 24.51 21.33 -8.57
C ALA A 370 24.70 22.66 -9.29
N THR A 371 23.62 23.34 -9.69
CA THR A 371 23.67 24.59 -10.46
C THR A 371 24.35 25.74 -9.70
N PRO A 372 24.16 25.97 -8.38
CA PRO A 372 24.89 27.02 -7.65
C PRO A 372 26.40 26.77 -7.53
N LEU A 373 26.86 25.49 -7.61
CA LEU A 373 28.27 25.16 -7.55
C LEU A 373 29.07 25.76 -8.73
N LEU A 374 28.40 26.02 -9.87
CA LEU A 374 29.01 26.70 -11.02
C LEU A 374 29.48 28.13 -10.71
N LEU A 375 28.89 28.75 -9.68
CA LEU A 375 29.23 30.12 -9.24
C LEU A 375 30.13 30.11 -8.01
N LYS A 376 29.94 29.16 -7.11
CA LYS A 376 30.70 29.03 -5.87
C LYS A 376 30.75 27.57 -5.45
N MET A 377 31.97 27.02 -5.44
CA MET A 377 32.22 25.66 -5.01
C MET A 377 32.00 25.49 -3.51
N ASP A 378 31.39 24.35 -3.14
CA ASP A 378 31.14 23.95 -1.75
C ASP A 378 31.27 22.42 -1.65
N GLU A 379 32.30 21.95 -0.97
CA GLU A 379 32.64 20.53 -0.84
C GLU A 379 31.59 19.73 -0.06
N ASP A 380 30.89 20.35 0.88
CA ASP A 380 29.81 19.69 1.62
C ASP A 380 28.62 19.43 0.70
N VAL A 381 28.33 20.36 -0.21
CA VAL A 381 27.28 20.22 -1.23
C VAL A 381 27.66 19.16 -2.26
N VAL A 382 28.91 19.12 -2.70
CA VAL A 382 29.45 18.07 -3.59
C VAL A 382 29.22 16.69 -2.98
N SER A 383 29.65 16.50 -1.73
CA SER A 383 29.47 15.24 -1.01
C SER A 383 27.98 14.87 -0.85
N ALA A 384 27.11 15.86 -0.63
CA ALA A 384 25.67 15.64 -0.51
C ALA A 384 25.03 15.19 -1.83
N ILE A 385 25.49 15.71 -2.98
CA ILE A 385 25.05 15.28 -4.31
C ILE A 385 25.46 13.82 -4.55
N ASP A 386 26.71 13.46 -4.27
CA ASP A 386 27.21 12.09 -4.47
C ASP A 386 26.45 11.06 -3.63
N VAL A 387 26.13 11.39 -2.38
CA VAL A 387 25.33 10.51 -1.51
C VAL A 387 23.91 10.32 -2.08
N ARG A 388 23.28 11.39 -2.59
CA ARG A 388 21.93 11.29 -3.17
C ARG A 388 21.93 10.55 -4.49
N GLU A 389 22.95 10.72 -5.32
CA GLU A 389 23.10 10.00 -6.59
C GLU A 389 23.19 8.50 -6.35
N ASN A 390 24.07 8.06 -5.46
CA ASN A 390 24.15 6.65 -5.06
C ASN A 390 22.82 6.08 -4.55
N LEU A 391 21.94 6.92 -4.00
CA LEU A 391 20.59 6.51 -3.60
C LEU A 391 19.64 6.46 -4.78
N ILE A 392 19.75 7.36 -5.76
CA ILE A 392 18.95 7.38 -6.99
C ILE A 392 19.24 6.12 -7.81
N ASP A 393 20.52 5.78 -8.04
CA ASP A 393 20.95 4.55 -8.73
C ASP A 393 20.36 3.29 -8.07
N ARG A 394 20.47 3.20 -6.73
CA ARG A 394 19.91 2.07 -6.00
C ARG A 394 18.38 2.03 -6.08
N MET A 395 17.73 3.18 -6.07
CA MET A 395 16.27 3.26 -6.24
C MET A 395 15.85 2.82 -7.62
N GLU A 396 16.58 3.20 -8.67
CA GLU A 396 16.34 2.73 -10.04
C GLU A 396 16.32 1.21 -10.08
N VAL A 397 17.36 0.55 -9.59
CA VAL A 397 17.48 -0.91 -9.56
C VAL A 397 16.37 -1.56 -8.74
N ASP A 398 16.12 -1.06 -7.53
CA ASP A 398 15.15 -1.66 -6.61
C ASP A 398 13.71 -1.50 -7.12
N ILE A 399 13.34 -0.31 -7.63
CA ILE A 399 12.01 -0.03 -8.17
C ILE A 399 11.78 -0.82 -9.45
N SER A 400 12.76 -0.84 -10.38
CA SER A 400 12.65 -1.59 -11.63
C SER A 400 12.49 -3.09 -11.38
N ASN A 401 13.28 -3.67 -10.49
CA ASN A 401 13.15 -5.08 -10.09
C ASN A 401 11.78 -5.39 -9.45
N TYR A 402 11.26 -4.48 -8.63
CA TYR A 402 9.95 -4.62 -8.02
C TYR A 402 8.84 -4.59 -9.08
N LEU A 403 8.89 -3.63 -10.03
CA LEU A 403 7.91 -3.51 -11.11
C LEU A 403 7.96 -4.70 -12.08
N ILE A 404 9.14 -5.21 -12.41
CA ILE A 404 9.30 -6.41 -13.25
C ILE A 404 8.67 -7.64 -12.57
N LYS A 405 8.93 -7.84 -11.28
CA LYS A 405 8.30 -8.95 -10.52
C LYS A 405 6.79 -8.77 -10.38
N LEU A 406 6.31 -7.54 -10.30
CA LEU A 406 4.88 -7.25 -10.29
C LEU A 406 4.24 -7.55 -11.66
N ALA A 407 4.93 -7.27 -12.76
CA ALA A 407 4.48 -7.60 -14.13
C ALA A 407 4.29 -9.12 -14.34
N ASP A 408 5.05 -9.96 -13.64
CA ASP A 408 4.90 -11.42 -13.68
C ASP A 408 3.62 -11.93 -12.99
N GLN A 409 2.87 -11.06 -12.30
CA GLN A 409 1.60 -11.40 -11.68
C GLN A 409 0.43 -11.31 -12.69
N GLU A 410 -0.74 -11.87 -12.33
CA GLU A 410 -1.96 -11.75 -13.14
C GLU A 410 -2.53 -10.32 -13.06
N LEU A 411 -1.97 -9.39 -13.84
CA LEU A 411 -2.41 -7.99 -13.93
C LEU A 411 -3.55 -7.82 -14.95
N GLY A 412 -4.36 -6.79 -14.76
CA GLY A 412 -5.27 -6.29 -15.78
C GLY A 412 -4.54 -5.42 -16.82
N ASP A 413 -5.20 -5.13 -17.97
CA ASP A 413 -4.60 -4.32 -19.04
C ASP A 413 -4.16 -2.92 -18.55
N ALA A 414 -4.98 -2.26 -17.72
CA ALA A 414 -4.66 -0.95 -17.15
C ALA A 414 -3.48 -0.99 -16.18
N GLU A 415 -3.39 -2.03 -15.34
CA GLU A 415 -2.29 -2.22 -14.39
C GLU A 415 -0.98 -2.53 -15.13
N SER A 416 -1.02 -3.33 -16.19
CA SER A 416 0.13 -3.63 -17.03
C SER A 416 0.66 -2.39 -17.74
N HIS A 417 -0.23 -1.52 -18.22
CA HIS A 417 0.14 -0.23 -18.79
C HIS A 417 0.82 0.67 -17.74
N GLU A 418 0.24 0.78 -16.54
CA GLU A 418 0.81 1.59 -15.46
C GLU A 418 2.21 1.11 -15.04
N VAL A 419 2.46 -0.22 -14.98
CA VAL A 419 3.81 -0.78 -14.75
C VAL A 419 4.79 -0.27 -15.79
N THR A 420 4.40 -0.31 -17.08
CA THR A 420 5.26 0.13 -18.19
C THR A 420 5.59 1.61 -18.08
N GLU A 421 4.61 2.45 -17.76
CA GLU A 421 4.82 3.88 -17.60
C GLU A 421 5.70 4.20 -16.38
N LEU A 422 5.53 3.50 -15.26
CA LEU A 422 6.39 3.68 -14.08
C LEU A 422 7.85 3.28 -14.37
N LEU A 423 8.10 2.23 -15.16
CA LEU A 423 9.46 1.87 -15.61
C LEU A 423 10.09 2.98 -16.47
N ASN A 424 9.31 3.58 -17.37
CA ASN A 424 9.78 4.73 -18.15
C ASN A 424 10.13 5.91 -17.24
N PHE A 425 9.26 6.25 -16.26
CA PHE A 425 9.51 7.34 -15.33
C PHE A 425 10.75 7.11 -14.45
N VAL A 426 11.01 5.88 -14.02
CA VAL A 426 12.25 5.53 -13.29
C VAL A 426 13.48 5.91 -14.10
N THR A 427 13.51 5.53 -15.38
CA THR A 427 14.62 5.83 -16.30
C THR A 427 14.78 7.35 -16.53
N GLU A 428 13.68 8.08 -16.69
CA GLU A 428 13.75 9.54 -16.88
C GLU A 428 14.25 10.25 -15.60
N CYS A 429 13.85 9.77 -14.41
CA CYS A 429 14.29 10.34 -13.13
C CYS A 429 15.78 10.08 -12.84
N GLU A 430 16.30 8.89 -13.18
CA GLU A 430 17.72 8.55 -13.05
C GLU A 430 18.56 9.48 -13.94
N ARG A 431 18.17 9.64 -15.23
CA ARG A 431 18.88 10.54 -16.14
C ARG A 431 18.92 11.98 -15.66
N ILE A 432 17.85 12.49 -15.05
CA ILE A 432 17.87 13.82 -14.43
C ILE A 432 18.91 13.89 -13.30
N GLY A 433 19.05 12.83 -12.49
CA GLY A 433 20.09 12.70 -11.47
C GLY A 433 21.49 12.71 -12.04
N ASP A 434 21.74 11.89 -13.08
CA ASP A 434 23.00 11.82 -13.80
C ASP A 434 23.46 13.19 -14.34
N TYR A 435 22.53 13.97 -14.93
CA TYR A 435 22.87 15.31 -15.40
C TYR A 435 23.19 16.29 -14.28
N ALA A 436 22.64 16.11 -13.07
CA ALA A 436 23.05 16.87 -11.90
C ALA A 436 24.52 16.60 -11.53
N VAL A 437 24.94 15.34 -11.59
CA VAL A 437 26.35 14.94 -11.39
C VAL A 437 27.25 15.57 -12.46
N ASN A 438 26.83 15.52 -13.74
CA ASN A 438 27.57 16.13 -14.83
C ASN A 438 27.77 17.65 -14.60
N ILE A 439 26.73 18.37 -14.12
CA ILE A 439 26.84 19.81 -13.78
C ILE A 439 27.81 20.00 -12.62
N LYS A 440 27.77 19.19 -11.56
CA LYS A 440 28.71 19.20 -10.44
C LYS A 440 30.16 19.01 -10.93
N GLU A 441 30.39 18.04 -11.82
CA GLU A 441 31.73 17.79 -12.39
C GLU A 441 32.24 18.99 -13.19
N LYS A 442 31.34 19.70 -13.92
CA LYS A 442 31.71 20.93 -14.63
C LYS A 442 32.03 22.08 -13.66
N ALA A 443 31.38 22.17 -12.53
CA ALA A 443 31.74 23.13 -11.46
C ALA A 443 33.12 22.81 -10.89
N GLN A 444 33.44 21.54 -10.69
CA GLN A 444 34.75 21.09 -10.22
C GLN A 444 35.85 21.38 -11.25
N GLU A 445 35.58 21.18 -12.55
CA GLU A 445 36.50 21.51 -13.63
C GLU A 445 36.88 23.00 -13.66
N LEU A 446 35.90 23.90 -13.39
CA LEU A 446 36.17 25.35 -13.27
C LEU A 446 37.10 25.65 -12.08
N THR A 447 36.88 24.99 -10.96
CA THR A 447 37.70 25.16 -9.74
C THR A 447 39.12 24.64 -9.95
N ASP A 448 39.28 23.45 -10.53
CA ASP A 448 40.59 22.84 -10.81
C ASP A 448 41.43 23.66 -11.78
N LYS A 449 40.78 24.34 -12.73
CA LYS A 449 41.42 25.23 -13.70
C LYS A 449 41.60 26.66 -13.20
N GLU A 450 41.13 26.98 -11.99
CA GLU A 450 41.16 28.32 -11.41
C GLU A 450 40.48 29.39 -12.31
N VAL A 451 39.41 29.03 -13.02
CA VAL A 451 38.69 29.94 -13.93
C VAL A 451 37.25 30.13 -13.45
N THR A 452 36.68 31.33 -13.77
CA THR A 452 35.32 31.68 -13.42
C THR A 452 34.55 32.26 -14.59
N PHE A 453 33.24 32.16 -14.58
CA PHE A 453 32.39 32.83 -15.58
C PHE A 453 32.37 34.33 -15.43
N SER A 454 32.28 35.06 -16.56
CA SER A 454 32.08 36.50 -16.57
C SER A 454 30.75 36.87 -15.88
N GLU A 455 30.64 38.11 -15.36
CA GLU A 455 29.40 38.59 -14.72
C GLU A 455 28.16 38.41 -15.62
N LYS A 456 28.30 38.66 -16.92
CA LYS A 456 27.22 38.46 -17.89
C LYS A 456 26.82 36.97 -17.99
N ALA A 457 27.80 36.07 -18.09
CA ALA A 457 27.53 34.64 -18.10
C ALA A 457 26.89 34.13 -16.80
N GLN A 458 27.27 34.67 -15.65
CA GLN A 458 26.65 34.38 -14.37
C GLN A 458 25.17 34.81 -14.31
N GLN A 459 24.83 35.98 -14.87
CA GLN A 459 23.44 36.45 -14.96
C GLN A 459 22.60 35.57 -15.91
N GLU A 460 23.19 35.19 -17.04
CA GLU A 460 22.59 34.25 -18.00
C GLU A 460 22.29 32.90 -17.38
N LEU A 461 23.26 32.32 -16.67
CA LEU A 461 23.10 31.03 -15.95
C LEU A 461 22.06 31.11 -14.84
N LYS A 462 21.96 32.24 -14.14
CA LYS A 462 20.95 32.43 -13.12
C LYS A 462 19.52 32.50 -13.71
N LEU A 463 19.37 33.10 -14.89
CA LEU A 463 18.07 33.11 -15.59
C LEU A 463 17.69 31.70 -16.04
N LEU A 464 18.65 30.91 -16.54
CA LEU A 464 18.46 29.53 -16.96
C LEU A 464 18.13 28.63 -15.77
N ASP A 465 18.81 28.81 -14.63
CA ASP A 465 18.57 28.09 -13.38
C ASP A 465 17.13 28.29 -12.86
N ASN A 466 16.62 29.52 -12.89
CA ASN A 466 15.23 29.80 -12.53
C ASN A 466 14.21 29.06 -13.43
N ALA A 467 14.49 28.94 -14.73
CA ALA A 467 13.64 28.21 -15.66
C ALA A 467 13.71 26.70 -15.38
N LEU A 468 14.91 26.19 -15.09
CA LEU A 468 15.18 24.80 -14.75
C LEU A 468 14.50 24.38 -13.43
N GLU A 469 14.59 25.21 -12.38
CA GLU A 469 13.89 24.99 -11.12
C GLU A 469 12.37 24.92 -11.33
N LYS A 470 11.84 25.80 -12.17
CA LYS A 470 10.40 25.84 -12.48
C LYS A 470 9.93 24.59 -13.20
N ILE A 471 10.66 24.12 -14.21
CA ILE A 471 10.26 22.91 -14.96
C ILE A 471 10.36 21.66 -14.10
N LEU A 472 11.39 21.51 -13.28
CA LEU A 472 11.54 20.41 -12.32
C LEU A 472 10.40 20.39 -11.31
N THR A 473 10.02 21.55 -10.77
CA THR A 473 8.90 21.67 -9.85
C THR A 473 7.58 21.26 -10.50
N LEU A 474 7.28 21.82 -11.69
CA LEU A 474 6.05 21.47 -12.42
C LEU A 474 5.97 19.97 -12.73
N THR A 475 7.07 19.37 -13.18
CA THR A 475 7.13 17.94 -13.51
C THR A 475 6.93 17.06 -12.26
N THR A 476 7.61 17.39 -11.17
CA THR A 476 7.52 16.63 -9.91
C THR A 476 6.12 16.73 -9.31
N ASP A 477 5.53 17.92 -9.28
CA ASP A 477 4.18 18.14 -8.75
C ASP A 477 3.12 17.45 -9.61
N ALA A 478 3.24 17.57 -10.95
CA ALA A 478 2.32 16.91 -11.87
C ALA A 478 2.33 15.37 -11.66
N PHE A 479 3.50 14.78 -11.49
CA PHE A 479 3.65 13.35 -11.28
C PHE A 479 3.14 12.91 -9.89
N GLU A 480 3.43 13.69 -8.84
CA GLU A 480 2.99 13.38 -7.47
C GLU A 480 1.47 13.40 -7.31
N PHE A 481 0.82 14.42 -7.90
CA PHE A 481 -0.62 14.65 -7.74
C PHE A 481 -1.49 14.08 -8.87
N ASP A 482 -0.89 13.37 -9.85
CA ASP A 482 -1.58 12.91 -11.07
C ASP A 482 -2.32 14.04 -11.79
N ASP A 483 -1.68 15.20 -11.87
CA ASP A 483 -2.30 16.42 -12.42
C ASP A 483 -1.82 16.67 -13.86
N ALA A 484 -2.54 16.12 -14.84
CA ALA A 484 -2.25 16.36 -16.26
C ALA A 484 -2.40 17.84 -16.67
N ARG A 485 -3.15 18.63 -15.91
CA ARG A 485 -3.22 20.07 -16.16
C ARG A 485 -1.90 20.75 -15.80
N THR A 486 -1.28 20.40 -14.69
CA THR A 486 0.06 20.86 -14.34
C THR A 486 1.09 20.28 -15.32
N ALA A 487 0.98 19.01 -15.72
CA ALA A 487 1.83 18.41 -16.72
C ALA A 487 1.78 19.15 -18.08
N SER A 488 0.62 19.61 -18.51
CA SER A 488 0.45 20.35 -19.77
C SER A 488 1.17 21.71 -19.80
N GLN A 489 1.67 22.22 -18.67
CA GLN A 489 2.45 23.45 -18.59
C GLN A 489 3.95 23.21 -18.81
N VAL A 490 4.41 21.96 -18.75
CA VAL A 490 5.84 21.62 -18.84
C VAL A 490 6.36 21.81 -20.26
N GLU A 491 5.64 21.28 -21.27
CA GLU A 491 6.06 21.37 -22.67
C GLU A 491 6.21 22.81 -23.22
N PRO A 492 5.27 23.76 -22.91
CA PRO A 492 5.49 25.16 -23.26
C PRO A 492 6.73 25.79 -22.64
N LEU A 493 7.11 25.36 -21.42
CA LEU A 493 8.31 25.86 -20.75
C LEU A 493 9.57 25.23 -21.33
N GLU A 494 9.55 23.94 -21.66
CA GLU A 494 10.66 23.27 -22.32
C GLU A 494 11.01 23.95 -23.66
N GLN A 495 10.02 24.26 -24.51
CA GLN A 495 10.28 25.01 -25.73
C GLN A 495 10.94 26.38 -25.51
N VAL A 496 10.57 27.05 -24.43
CA VAL A 496 11.20 28.32 -24.06
C VAL A 496 12.63 28.10 -23.56
N ILE A 497 12.90 27.01 -22.81
CA ILE A 497 14.26 26.65 -22.38
C ILE A 497 15.14 26.32 -23.59
N ASP A 498 14.64 25.60 -24.57
CA ASP A 498 15.38 25.31 -25.80
C ASP A 498 15.80 26.57 -26.55
N ILE A 499 14.88 27.51 -26.74
CA ILE A 499 15.17 28.81 -27.36
C ILE A 499 16.18 29.61 -26.51
N LEU A 500 16.05 29.55 -25.18
CA LEU A 500 16.95 30.21 -24.24
C LEU A 500 18.37 29.64 -24.40
N VAL A 501 18.52 28.30 -24.38
CA VAL A 501 19.80 27.60 -24.55
C VAL A 501 20.42 27.94 -25.92
N GLU A 502 19.64 27.92 -27.00
CA GLU A 502 20.15 28.24 -28.34
C GLU A 502 20.68 29.67 -28.43
N ARG A 503 19.95 30.62 -27.88
CA ARG A 503 20.38 32.04 -27.84
C ARG A 503 21.65 32.24 -27.00
N LEU A 504 21.70 31.65 -25.80
CA LEU A 504 22.87 31.70 -24.92
C LEU A 504 24.10 31.06 -25.57
N ARG A 505 23.93 29.95 -26.27
CA ARG A 505 24.97 29.28 -27.07
C ARG A 505 25.51 30.21 -28.17
N ALA A 506 24.64 30.86 -28.94
CA ALA A 506 25.02 31.78 -30.02
C ALA A 506 25.79 32.99 -29.47
N GLN A 507 25.32 33.59 -28.36
CA GLN A 507 26.00 34.70 -27.70
C GLN A 507 27.35 34.32 -27.14
N HIS A 508 27.46 33.15 -26.53
CA HIS A 508 28.72 32.69 -25.99
C HIS A 508 29.76 32.45 -27.10
N ILE A 509 29.36 31.85 -28.24
CA ILE A 509 30.21 31.69 -29.39
C ILE A 509 30.71 33.04 -29.91
N LYS A 510 29.86 34.07 -29.88
CA LYS A 510 30.27 35.44 -30.27
C LYS A 510 31.33 35.96 -29.29
N ARG A 511 31.12 35.85 -27.96
CA ARG A 511 32.11 36.25 -26.93
C ARG A 511 33.46 35.54 -27.07
N LEU A 512 33.45 34.26 -27.45
CA LEU A 512 34.66 33.51 -27.75
C LEU A 512 35.41 34.05 -28.96
N LYS A 513 34.69 34.41 -30.07
CA LYS A 513 35.27 35.00 -31.26
C LYS A 513 35.85 36.39 -30.99
N ASP A 514 35.21 37.16 -30.15
CA ASP A 514 35.64 38.52 -29.77
C ASP A 514 36.74 38.50 -28.70
N GLY A 515 37.20 37.31 -28.25
CA GLY A 515 38.28 37.17 -27.26
C GLY A 515 37.91 37.59 -25.84
N VAL A 516 36.64 37.75 -25.54
CA VAL A 516 36.11 38.17 -24.23
C VAL A 516 36.10 37.03 -23.22
N CYS A 517 36.04 35.79 -23.66
CA CYS A 517 36.03 34.55 -22.83
C CYS A 517 37.23 33.67 -23.16
N SER A 518 37.72 32.92 -22.17
CA SER A 518 38.73 31.88 -22.40
C SER A 518 38.06 30.63 -23.06
N ILE A 519 38.86 29.84 -23.76
CA ILE A 519 38.38 28.58 -24.34
C ILE A 519 37.95 27.62 -23.24
N ASP A 520 38.69 27.55 -22.13
CA ASP A 520 38.41 26.66 -21.01
C ASP A 520 37.03 26.93 -20.38
N THR A 521 36.74 28.20 -20.07
CA THR A 521 35.40 28.55 -19.56
C THR A 521 34.32 28.34 -20.64
N GLY A 522 34.68 28.50 -21.91
CA GLY A 522 33.78 28.36 -23.03
C GLY A 522 33.25 26.94 -23.22
N VAL A 523 34.11 25.96 -23.13
CA VAL A 523 33.73 24.54 -23.24
C VAL A 523 32.82 24.15 -22.07
N VAL A 524 33.19 24.52 -20.84
CA VAL A 524 32.36 24.24 -19.65
C VAL A 524 30.97 24.88 -19.77
N TYR A 525 30.89 26.14 -20.23
CA TYR A 525 29.62 26.83 -20.39
C TYR A 525 28.70 26.10 -21.39
N LEU A 526 29.24 25.66 -22.54
CA LEU A 526 28.48 24.91 -23.55
C LEU A 526 28.01 23.53 -23.01
N ASP A 527 28.85 22.86 -22.25
CA ASP A 527 28.48 21.59 -21.63
C ASP A 527 27.35 21.75 -20.61
N VAL A 528 27.40 22.82 -19.80
CA VAL A 528 26.31 23.15 -18.85
C VAL A 528 25.00 23.43 -19.60
N LEU A 529 25.03 24.20 -20.71
CA LEU A 529 23.85 24.44 -21.53
C LEU A 529 23.25 23.13 -22.06
N ASN A 530 24.10 22.22 -22.56
CA ASN A 530 23.65 20.91 -23.04
C ASN A 530 23.01 20.06 -21.92
N ASN A 531 23.60 20.07 -20.72
CA ASN A 531 23.02 19.34 -19.57
C ASN A 531 21.65 19.88 -19.17
N VAL A 532 21.47 21.21 -19.19
CA VAL A 532 20.16 21.83 -18.89
C VAL A 532 19.11 21.49 -19.95
N GLU A 533 19.48 21.54 -21.25
CA GLU A 533 18.62 21.13 -22.36
C GLU A 533 18.14 19.68 -22.18
N ARG A 534 19.06 18.76 -21.82
CA ARG A 534 18.72 17.36 -21.57
C ARG A 534 17.81 17.16 -20.35
N ILE A 535 18.03 17.89 -19.27
CA ILE A 535 17.15 17.81 -18.08
C ILE A 535 15.75 18.26 -18.46
N SER A 536 15.59 19.36 -19.22
CA SER A 536 14.27 19.84 -19.64
C SER A 536 13.57 18.84 -20.59
N ASP A 537 14.30 18.19 -21.50
CA ASP A 537 13.80 17.12 -22.34
C ASP A 537 13.21 15.96 -21.51
N HIS A 538 13.93 15.48 -20.47
CA HIS A 538 13.46 14.42 -19.59
C HIS A 538 12.23 14.83 -18.78
N CYS A 539 12.15 16.07 -18.31
CA CYS A 539 10.96 16.63 -17.68
C CYS A 539 9.75 16.60 -18.62
N SER A 540 9.96 17.02 -19.87
CA SER A 540 8.93 17.03 -20.89
C SER A 540 8.48 15.60 -21.27
N ASN A 541 9.38 14.61 -21.32
CA ASN A 541 9.03 13.21 -21.55
C ASN A 541 8.09 12.66 -20.45
N ILE A 542 8.37 12.95 -19.18
CA ILE A 542 7.51 12.57 -18.06
C ILE A 542 6.13 13.23 -18.21
N ALA A 543 6.10 14.54 -18.46
CA ALA A 543 4.86 15.32 -18.56
C ALA A 543 3.99 14.90 -19.73
N ALA A 544 4.58 14.65 -20.92
CA ALA A 544 3.85 14.19 -22.09
C ALA A 544 3.15 12.84 -21.83
N ARG A 545 3.84 11.89 -21.18
CA ARG A 545 3.26 10.59 -20.82
C ARG A 545 2.13 10.74 -19.81
N LEU A 546 2.24 11.63 -18.82
CA LEU A 546 1.14 11.91 -17.87
C LEU A 546 -0.11 12.43 -18.57
N VAL A 547 0.05 13.33 -19.53
CA VAL A 547 -1.06 13.86 -20.34
C VAL A 547 -1.67 12.76 -21.21
N GLY A 548 -0.85 11.90 -21.83
CA GLY A 548 -1.31 10.75 -22.62
C GLY A 548 -2.08 9.73 -21.79
N MET A 549 -1.61 9.40 -20.60
CA MET A 549 -2.29 8.48 -19.67
C MET A 549 -3.71 8.96 -19.31
N GLU A 550 -3.89 10.27 -19.02
CA GLU A 550 -5.23 10.82 -18.73
C GLU A 550 -6.14 10.80 -19.96
N ALA A 551 -5.59 11.05 -21.16
CA ALA A 551 -6.33 10.99 -22.41
C ALA A 551 -6.68 9.55 -22.85
N GLY A 552 -6.06 8.53 -22.23
CA GLY A 552 -6.21 7.12 -22.61
C GLY A 552 -5.51 6.80 -23.95
N GLU A 553 -4.48 7.55 -24.28
CA GLU A 553 -3.69 7.41 -25.52
C GLU A 553 -2.39 6.66 -25.20
N ASP A 554 -2.11 5.60 -25.97
CA ASP A 554 -0.91 4.75 -25.84
C ASP A 554 0.13 5.15 -26.90
N TYR A 555 0.59 6.41 -26.84
CA TYR A 555 1.65 6.91 -27.70
C TYR A 555 2.96 7.15 -26.94
N ASP A 556 4.09 7.04 -27.64
CA ASP A 556 5.38 7.45 -27.07
C ASP A 556 5.43 8.97 -26.84
N SER A 557 6.33 9.42 -25.94
CA SER A 557 6.46 10.83 -25.57
C SER A 557 6.74 11.75 -26.76
N HIS A 558 7.52 11.28 -27.75
CA HIS A 558 7.85 12.07 -28.93
C HIS A 558 6.62 12.31 -29.83
N THR A 559 5.77 11.29 -30.01
CA THR A 559 4.51 11.43 -30.75
C THR A 559 3.56 12.37 -30.05
N LEU A 560 3.43 12.26 -28.71
CA LEU A 560 2.60 13.15 -27.89
C LEU A 560 3.06 14.62 -27.97
N LYS A 561 4.37 14.87 -27.85
CA LYS A 561 4.98 16.21 -28.04
C LYS A 561 4.67 16.78 -29.42
N ASN A 562 4.87 15.98 -30.48
CA ASN A 562 4.58 16.42 -31.85
C ASN A 562 3.10 16.79 -32.03
N MET A 563 2.17 16.06 -31.42
CA MET A 563 0.74 16.37 -31.46
C MET A 563 0.44 17.72 -30.78
N MET A 564 1.08 18.00 -29.62
CA MET A 564 0.95 19.28 -28.91
C MET A 564 1.48 20.46 -29.74
N HIS A 565 2.60 20.27 -30.45
CA HIS A 565 3.23 21.29 -31.27
C HIS A 565 2.44 21.60 -32.56
N HIS A 566 1.90 20.56 -33.23
CA HIS A 566 1.19 20.75 -34.50
C HIS A 566 -0.23 21.32 -34.33
N ASN A 567 -0.87 21.04 -33.18
CA ASN A 567 -2.21 21.52 -32.86
C ASN A 567 -2.28 22.11 -31.42
N PRO A 568 -1.56 23.25 -31.17
CA PRO A 568 -1.50 23.79 -29.82
C PRO A 568 -2.87 24.27 -29.34
N THR A 569 -3.22 23.89 -28.11
CA THR A 569 -4.44 24.37 -27.47
C THR A 569 -4.32 25.85 -27.11
N LYS A 570 -5.45 26.53 -26.86
CA LYS A 570 -5.42 27.91 -26.35
C LYS A 570 -4.66 28.02 -25.02
N GLU A 571 -4.76 27.01 -24.17
CA GLU A 571 -4.08 26.96 -22.87
C GLU A 571 -2.57 26.79 -23.07
N TYR A 572 -2.15 25.95 -24.00
CA TYR A 572 -0.75 25.80 -24.39
C TYR A 572 -0.14 27.14 -24.83
N MET A 573 -0.81 27.86 -25.72
CA MET A 573 -0.34 29.16 -26.23
C MET A 573 -0.27 30.22 -25.14
N LEU A 574 -1.21 30.20 -24.19
CA LEU A 574 -1.17 31.14 -23.04
C LEU A 574 0.02 30.83 -22.13
N ASN A 575 0.28 29.57 -21.84
CA ASN A 575 1.41 29.14 -21.03
C ASN A 575 2.74 29.46 -21.71
N TYR A 576 2.85 29.21 -23.02
CA TYR A 576 4.03 29.56 -23.81
C TYR A 576 4.33 31.08 -23.79
N GLU A 577 3.31 31.91 -24.02
CA GLU A 577 3.47 33.39 -23.98
C GLU A 577 3.83 33.89 -22.57
N GLN A 578 3.35 33.21 -21.53
CA GLN A 578 3.74 33.53 -20.16
C GLN A 578 5.22 33.19 -19.92
N CYS A 579 5.63 31.96 -20.26
CA CYS A 579 7.04 31.53 -20.14
C CYS A 579 7.99 32.41 -20.96
N ARG A 580 7.57 32.82 -22.16
CA ARG A 580 8.32 33.76 -22.98
C ARG A 580 8.54 35.12 -22.28
N LYS A 581 7.51 35.64 -21.61
CA LYS A 581 7.63 36.89 -20.84
C LYS A 581 8.56 36.72 -19.66
N ASP A 582 8.52 35.60 -19.00
CA ASP A 582 9.26 35.35 -17.78
C ASP A 582 10.75 35.09 -18.03
N TYR A 583 11.13 34.53 -19.21
CA TYR A 583 12.51 34.11 -19.47
C TYR A 583 13.13 34.72 -20.72
N LEU A 584 12.44 34.85 -21.85
CA LEU A 584 13.04 35.37 -23.09
C LEU A 584 13.11 36.91 -23.11
N ILE A 585 12.13 37.61 -22.56
CA ILE A 585 12.19 39.10 -22.47
C ILE A 585 13.32 39.55 -21.52
N PRO A 586 13.51 38.94 -20.31
CA PRO A 586 14.67 39.24 -19.47
C PRO A 586 16.01 38.97 -20.18
N LEU A 587 16.13 37.91 -20.99
CA LEU A 587 17.32 37.67 -21.77
C LEU A 587 17.58 38.79 -22.78
N GLU A 588 16.56 39.25 -23.52
CA GLU A 588 16.66 40.39 -24.46
C GLU A 588 17.15 41.69 -23.78
N GLN A 589 16.77 41.90 -22.51
CA GLN A 589 17.26 43.02 -21.71
C GLN A 589 18.74 42.87 -21.29
N LEU A 590 19.20 41.62 -21.06
CA LEU A 590 20.62 41.32 -20.80
C LEU A 590 21.48 41.44 -22.07
N GLU A 591 20.87 41.26 -23.24
CA GLU A 591 21.53 41.39 -24.54
C GLU A 591 21.78 42.84 -24.92
N ALA A 592 20.86 43.76 -24.57
CA ALA A 592 20.91 45.17 -24.86
C ALA A 592 21.97 45.90 -24.01
#